data_c5c97c9116ec57c1c7d1121db39b44d7
#
_entry.id   c5c97c9116ec57c1c7d1121db39b44d7
#
_cell.length_a   1.000
_cell.length_b   1.000
_cell.length_c   1.000
_cell.angle_alpha   90.00
_cell.angle_beta   90.00
_cell.angle_gamma   90.00
#
_symmetry.space_group_name_H-M   'P 1'
#
loop_
_entity.id
_entity.type
_entity.pdbx_description
1 polymer ?
#
loop_
_entity_poly.entity_id
_entity_poly.type
_entity_poly.pdbx_seq_one_letter_code
_entity_poly.pdbx_strand_id
1 'polypeptide(L)'
;MDEIARGIYHWRAFHEGIGTKVSSYYIEPAATVIDPMEPEDGLDFFDGRNLERVALSNRHHYRHSDRFHARFGVPVLVVEEGLHELEGRPGVETFAFGDEVAPGVTAHPVEPSWPDEGALHIALGPGLLVIADGAMHYGDDIHFVPDEHLGDDPERTKPLLRHGYGRLLELDFDTLLFAHGSPIAGGGKEALKAFAEVG
;
A
#
# COMPACT_ATOMS: atom_id res chain seq x y z
N MET A 1 -7.29 -7.45 -14.35
CA MET A 1 -6.48 -7.78 -13.16
C MET A 1 -5.36 -8.69 -13.62
N ASP A 2 -4.10 -8.37 -13.27
CA ASP A 2 -2.92 -9.06 -13.78
C ASP A 2 -2.22 -9.81 -12.63
N GLU A 3 -1.83 -11.06 -12.83
CA GLU A 3 -0.97 -11.78 -11.91
C GLU A 3 0.49 -11.37 -12.19
N ILE A 4 1.07 -10.56 -11.28
CA ILE A 4 2.43 -10.02 -11.44
C ILE A 4 3.51 -10.93 -10.84
N ALA A 5 3.13 -11.82 -9.93
CA ALA A 5 3.90 -12.93 -9.40
C ALA A 5 2.92 -13.99 -8.91
N ARG A 6 3.38 -15.23 -8.68
CA ARG A 6 2.49 -16.33 -8.28
C ARG A 6 1.63 -16.00 -7.06
N GLY A 7 0.31 -15.88 -7.28
CA GLY A 7 -0.67 -15.53 -6.24
C GLY A 7 -0.64 -14.05 -5.82
N ILE A 8 0.04 -13.20 -6.57
CA ILE A 8 0.06 -11.75 -6.35
C ILE A 8 -0.60 -11.06 -7.54
N TYR A 9 -1.75 -10.47 -7.30
CA TYR A 9 -2.57 -9.83 -8.34
C TYR A 9 -2.53 -8.32 -8.17
N HIS A 10 -2.44 -7.62 -9.29
CA HIS A 10 -2.45 -6.16 -9.36
C HIS A 10 -3.54 -5.70 -10.32
N TRP A 11 -4.22 -4.62 -9.97
CA TRP A 11 -5.10 -3.88 -10.89
C TRP A 11 -5.06 -2.40 -10.60
N ARG A 12 -5.47 -1.64 -11.58
CA ARG A 12 -5.63 -0.19 -11.46
C ARG A 12 -7.06 0.19 -11.77
N ALA A 13 -7.64 1.05 -10.95
CA ALA A 13 -8.98 1.60 -11.19
C ALA A 13 -8.95 3.13 -11.04
N PHE A 14 -9.85 3.80 -11.73
CA PHE A 14 -9.93 5.26 -11.71
C PHE A 14 -10.53 5.72 -10.38
N HIS A 15 -9.83 6.61 -9.70
CA HIS A 15 -10.27 7.23 -8.46
C HIS A 15 -10.77 8.65 -8.76
N GLU A 16 -12.09 8.85 -8.72
CA GLU A 16 -12.73 10.10 -9.13
C GLU A 16 -12.26 11.31 -8.29
N GLY A 17 -12.04 11.10 -6.97
CA GLY A 17 -11.64 12.18 -6.04
C GLY A 17 -10.28 12.80 -6.34
N ILE A 18 -9.35 12.05 -6.95
CA ILE A 18 -8.01 12.53 -7.32
C ILE A 18 -7.77 12.54 -8.83
N GLY A 19 -8.75 12.13 -9.64
CA GLY A 19 -8.74 12.23 -11.10
C GLY A 19 -7.69 11.35 -11.80
N THR A 20 -7.22 10.27 -11.15
CA THR A 20 -6.21 9.37 -11.72
C THR A 20 -6.48 7.90 -11.39
N LYS A 21 -5.77 6.99 -12.06
CA LYS A 21 -5.80 5.56 -11.71
C LYS A 21 -4.85 5.28 -10.56
N VAL A 22 -5.36 4.59 -9.54
CA VAL A 22 -4.60 4.10 -8.37
C VAL A 22 -4.47 2.58 -8.42
N SER A 23 -3.46 2.06 -7.75
CA SER A 23 -3.17 0.63 -7.70
C SER A 23 -3.77 -0.02 -6.47
N SER A 24 -4.16 -1.27 -6.64
CA SER A 24 -4.65 -2.17 -5.60
C SER A 24 -4.07 -3.56 -5.83
N TYR A 25 -3.96 -4.33 -4.76
CA TYR A 25 -3.31 -5.65 -4.83
C TYR A 25 -4.13 -6.69 -4.08
N TYR A 26 -4.10 -7.94 -4.56
CA TYR A 26 -4.55 -9.09 -3.81
C TYR A 26 -3.39 -10.06 -3.63
N ILE A 27 -3.07 -10.34 -2.36
CA ILE A 27 -2.03 -11.25 -1.93
C ILE A 27 -2.72 -12.55 -1.53
N GLU A 28 -2.92 -13.45 -2.49
CA GLU A 28 -3.67 -14.68 -2.29
C GLU A 28 -3.10 -15.57 -1.17
N PRO A 29 -1.77 -15.77 -1.03
CA PRO A 29 -1.21 -16.56 0.08
C PRO A 29 -1.45 -15.95 1.47
N ALA A 30 -1.63 -14.63 1.56
CA ALA A 30 -1.97 -13.91 2.79
C ALA A 30 -3.48 -13.64 2.94
N ALA A 31 -4.30 -14.08 1.99
CA ALA A 31 -5.74 -13.84 1.96
C ALA A 31 -6.13 -12.37 2.15
N THR A 32 -5.34 -11.44 1.59
CA THR A 32 -5.42 -10.01 1.90
C THR A 32 -5.51 -9.17 0.62
N VAL A 33 -6.48 -8.25 0.57
CA VAL A 33 -6.50 -7.17 -0.41
C VAL A 33 -5.88 -5.93 0.21
N ILE A 34 -5.04 -5.21 -0.56
CA ILE A 34 -4.34 -4.00 -0.12
C ILE A 34 -4.85 -2.80 -0.93
N ASP A 35 -5.21 -1.71 -0.23
CA ASP A 35 -5.63 -0.41 -0.77
C ASP A 35 -6.71 -0.51 -1.87
N PRO A 36 -7.87 -1.15 -1.61
CA PRO A 36 -8.75 -1.61 -2.67
C PRO A 36 -9.56 -0.53 -3.35
N MET A 37 -9.43 -0.46 -4.67
CA MET A 37 -10.51 -0.03 -5.56
C MET A 37 -11.23 -1.28 -6.08
N GLU A 38 -12.53 -1.19 -6.33
CA GLU A 38 -13.23 -2.25 -7.05
C GLU A 38 -12.69 -2.36 -8.47
N PRO A 39 -12.30 -3.58 -8.94
CA PRO A 39 -11.89 -3.79 -10.32
C PRO A 39 -12.99 -3.41 -11.32
N GLU A 40 -12.61 -3.05 -12.56
CA GLU A 40 -13.58 -2.70 -13.62
C GLU A 40 -14.59 -3.83 -13.89
N ASP A 41 -14.18 -5.09 -13.74
CA ASP A 41 -15.03 -6.28 -13.90
C ASP A 41 -15.82 -6.65 -12.63
N GLY A 42 -15.78 -5.80 -11.59
CA GLY A 42 -16.44 -6.02 -10.30
C GLY A 42 -15.70 -6.98 -9.38
N LEU A 43 -16.40 -7.43 -8.31
CA LEU A 43 -15.80 -8.24 -7.24
C LEU A 43 -15.89 -9.76 -7.49
N ASP A 44 -16.44 -10.21 -8.60
CA ASP A 44 -16.66 -11.65 -8.89
C ASP A 44 -15.34 -12.45 -8.96
N PHE A 45 -14.22 -11.78 -9.25
CA PHE A 45 -12.90 -12.39 -9.19
C PHE A 45 -12.59 -13.03 -7.83
N PHE A 46 -13.12 -12.46 -6.76
CA PHE A 46 -12.86 -12.92 -5.38
C PHE A 46 -13.80 -14.03 -4.92
N ASP A 47 -14.85 -14.36 -5.71
CA ASP A 47 -15.78 -15.43 -5.38
C ASP A 47 -15.07 -16.79 -5.36
N GLY A 48 -15.17 -17.49 -4.24
CA GLY A 48 -14.50 -18.78 -4.03
C GLY A 48 -13.01 -18.71 -3.75
N ARG A 49 -12.41 -17.50 -3.73
CA ARG A 49 -11.03 -17.29 -3.24
C ARG A 49 -11.02 -17.06 -1.74
N ASN A 50 -9.88 -17.37 -1.13
CA ASN A 50 -9.71 -17.12 0.30
C ASN A 50 -9.39 -15.63 0.53
N LEU A 51 -10.42 -14.82 0.77
CA LEU A 51 -10.28 -13.43 1.17
C LEU A 51 -10.71 -13.28 2.63
N GLU A 52 -9.79 -12.87 3.50
CA GLU A 52 -10.01 -12.77 4.94
C GLU A 52 -9.96 -11.33 5.47
N ARG A 53 -9.30 -10.44 4.76
CA ARG A 53 -9.15 -9.03 5.19
C ARG A 53 -8.80 -8.07 4.07
N VAL A 54 -9.04 -6.79 4.35
CA VAL A 54 -8.45 -5.65 3.65
C VAL A 54 -7.40 -5.05 4.56
N ALA A 55 -6.22 -4.67 4.04
CA ALA A 55 -5.21 -3.92 4.76
C ALA A 55 -4.93 -2.60 4.04
N LEU A 56 -4.89 -1.50 4.79
CA LEU A 56 -4.62 -0.17 4.27
C LEU A 56 -3.17 0.22 4.57
N SER A 57 -2.47 0.74 3.56
CA SER A 57 -1.11 1.26 3.72
C SER A 57 -1.11 2.64 4.41
N ASN A 58 -2.21 3.41 4.29
CA ASN A 58 -2.54 4.58 5.10
C ASN A 58 -4.06 4.82 5.13
N ARG A 59 -4.54 5.80 5.93
CA ARG A 59 -5.98 6.11 6.10
C ARG A 59 -6.68 6.59 4.82
N HIS A 60 -5.97 7.26 3.92
CA HIS A 60 -6.55 7.79 2.69
C HIS A 60 -6.92 6.68 1.69
N HIS A 61 -6.41 5.47 1.91
CA HIS A 61 -6.65 4.32 1.04
C HIS A 61 -7.86 3.46 1.42
N TYR A 62 -8.77 3.98 2.26
CA TYR A 62 -10.05 3.30 2.52
C TYR A 62 -10.82 3.01 1.23
N ARG A 63 -10.84 3.96 0.29
CA ARG A 63 -11.35 3.81 -1.08
C ARG A 63 -12.68 3.02 -1.14
N HIS A 64 -12.70 1.84 -1.77
CA HIS A 64 -13.85 0.94 -1.88
C HIS A 64 -13.84 -0.22 -0.85
N SER A 65 -13.14 -0.08 0.26
CA SER A 65 -13.08 -1.11 1.32
C SER A 65 -14.46 -1.50 1.87
N ASP A 66 -15.39 -0.56 1.93
CA ASP A 66 -16.78 -0.80 2.32
C ASP A 66 -17.49 -1.84 1.43
N ARG A 67 -17.17 -1.87 0.13
CA ARG A 67 -17.74 -2.85 -0.81
C ARG A 67 -17.20 -4.26 -0.56
N PHE A 68 -15.90 -4.37 -0.25
CA PHE A 68 -15.28 -5.64 0.15
C PHE A 68 -15.85 -6.13 1.48
N HIS A 69 -15.95 -5.25 2.48
CA HIS A 69 -16.56 -5.58 3.74
C HIS A 69 -18.02 -6.03 3.56
N ALA A 70 -18.83 -5.30 2.80
CA ALA A 70 -20.23 -5.61 2.58
C ALA A 70 -20.46 -6.94 1.87
N ARG A 71 -19.60 -7.29 0.88
CA ARG A 71 -19.76 -8.52 0.11
C ARG A 71 -19.19 -9.75 0.80
N PHE A 72 -18.02 -9.63 1.42
CA PHE A 72 -17.27 -10.78 1.95
C PHE A 72 -17.22 -10.84 3.48
N GLY A 73 -17.74 -9.83 4.20
CA GLY A 73 -17.75 -9.78 5.66
C GLY A 73 -16.36 -9.63 6.29
N VAL A 74 -15.35 -9.20 5.51
CA VAL A 74 -13.95 -9.10 5.95
C VAL A 74 -13.67 -7.79 6.68
N PRO A 75 -12.79 -7.75 7.70
CA PRO A 75 -12.36 -6.52 8.34
C PRO A 75 -11.52 -5.65 7.41
N VAL A 76 -11.49 -4.34 7.70
CA VAL A 76 -10.65 -3.33 7.06
C VAL A 76 -9.64 -2.83 8.08
N LEU A 77 -8.39 -3.26 7.93
CA LEU A 77 -7.32 -3.00 8.87
C LEU A 77 -6.62 -1.68 8.52
N VAL A 78 -6.52 -0.77 9.47
CA VAL A 78 -5.80 0.50 9.36
C VAL A 78 -4.88 0.67 10.57
N VAL A 79 -3.74 1.34 10.39
CA VAL A 79 -2.87 1.69 11.50
C VAL A 79 -3.60 2.62 12.49
N GLU A 80 -3.35 2.45 13.81
CA GLU A 80 -4.05 3.18 14.87
C GLU A 80 -4.02 4.69 14.68
N GLU A 81 -2.90 5.22 14.21
CA GLU A 81 -2.69 6.64 13.96
C GLU A 81 -3.64 7.22 12.88
N GLY A 82 -4.10 6.37 11.97
CA GLY A 82 -5.05 6.73 10.89
C GLY A 82 -6.52 6.63 11.27
N LEU A 83 -6.85 6.03 12.42
CA LEU A 83 -8.25 5.73 12.79
C LEU A 83 -9.15 6.97 12.84
N HIS A 84 -8.64 8.11 13.28
CA HIS A 84 -9.41 9.33 13.51
C HIS A 84 -10.20 9.84 12.29
N GLU A 85 -9.78 9.52 11.06
CA GLU A 85 -10.51 9.86 9.83
C GLU A 85 -11.45 8.73 9.37
N LEU A 86 -11.34 7.55 9.96
CA LEU A 86 -12.10 6.37 9.58
C LEU A 86 -13.11 5.92 10.65
N GLU A 87 -13.28 6.69 11.72
CA GLU A 87 -14.25 6.40 12.76
C GLU A 87 -15.67 6.25 12.18
N GLY A 88 -16.32 5.13 12.53
CA GLY A 88 -17.67 4.82 12.04
C GLY A 88 -17.74 4.27 10.62
N ARG A 89 -16.63 4.11 9.91
CA ARG A 89 -16.60 3.39 8.63
C ARG A 89 -16.84 1.90 8.86
N PRO A 90 -17.58 1.22 7.96
CA PRO A 90 -17.87 -0.20 8.09
C PRO A 90 -16.60 -1.07 8.13
N GLY A 91 -16.56 -2.01 9.08
CA GLY A 91 -15.54 -3.04 9.17
C GLY A 91 -14.17 -2.59 9.64
N VAL A 92 -13.98 -1.32 10.01
CA VAL A 92 -12.67 -0.79 10.41
C VAL A 92 -12.21 -1.38 11.74
N GLU A 93 -11.03 -1.96 11.73
CA GLU A 93 -10.27 -2.45 12.88
C GLU A 93 -8.84 -1.89 12.81
N THR A 94 -8.13 -1.80 13.93
CA THR A 94 -6.80 -1.19 13.97
C THR A 94 -5.68 -2.20 14.20
N PHE A 95 -4.48 -1.83 13.75
CA PHE A 95 -3.22 -2.48 14.09
C PHE A 95 -2.17 -1.42 14.44
N ALA A 96 -1.08 -1.82 15.11
CA ALA A 96 0.07 -0.97 15.36
C ALA A 96 1.21 -1.27 14.37
N PHE A 97 2.08 -0.30 14.11
CA PHE A 97 3.32 -0.58 13.39
C PHE A 97 4.17 -1.62 14.14
N GLY A 98 4.69 -2.59 13.40
CA GLY A 98 5.37 -3.76 13.94
C GLY A 98 4.48 -5.00 14.04
N ASP A 99 3.16 -4.86 13.94
CA ASP A 99 2.24 -6.00 13.96
C ASP A 99 2.29 -6.79 12.64
N GLU A 100 2.09 -8.09 12.75
CA GLU A 100 1.77 -8.96 11.63
C GLU A 100 0.26 -8.84 11.34
N VAL A 101 -0.08 -8.06 10.31
CA VAL A 101 -1.47 -7.73 9.95
C VAL A 101 -2.16 -8.85 9.16
N ALA A 102 -1.38 -9.74 8.57
CA ALA A 102 -1.82 -10.97 7.90
C ALA A 102 -0.66 -11.96 7.90
N PRO A 103 -0.87 -13.27 7.64
CA PRO A 103 0.21 -14.24 7.57
C PRO A 103 1.35 -13.79 6.65
N GLY A 104 2.52 -13.53 7.22
CA GLY A 104 3.71 -13.04 6.53
C GLY A 104 3.63 -11.58 6.06
N VAL A 105 2.68 -10.78 6.54
CA VAL A 105 2.55 -9.34 6.21
C VAL A 105 2.76 -8.51 7.48
N THR A 106 3.83 -7.74 7.54
CA THR A 106 4.16 -6.88 8.69
C THR A 106 4.09 -5.40 8.29
N ALA A 107 3.50 -4.59 9.15
CA ALA A 107 3.41 -3.15 8.96
C ALA A 107 4.64 -2.41 9.52
N HIS A 108 5.20 -1.49 8.73
CA HIS A 108 6.37 -0.69 9.11
C HIS A 108 6.10 0.80 8.94
N PRO A 109 6.53 1.66 9.87
CA PRO A 109 6.39 3.12 9.70
C PRO A 109 7.39 3.63 8.66
N VAL A 110 6.96 4.55 7.83
CA VAL A 110 7.87 5.27 6.91
C VAL A 110 8.43 6.51 7.58
N GLU A 111 7.69 7.12 8.54
CA GLU A 111 8.04 8.33 9.30
C GLU A 111 8.90 9.40 8.55
N PRO A 112 8.80 10.64 8.95
CA PRO A 112 8.03 11.25 10.05
C PRO A 112 6.96 12.25 9.62
N SER A 113 6.53 12.26 8.36
CA SER A 113 5.71 13.36 7.84
C SER A 113 4.23 13.19 8.18
N TRP A 114 3.76 11.96 8.13
CA TRP A 114 2.42 11.57 8.56
C TRP A 114 2.52 10.38 9.50
N PRO A 115 1.88 10.47 10.69
CA PRO A 115 1.94 9.39 11.68
C PRO A 115 1.47 8.03 11.16
N ASP A 116 0.63 8.03 10.14
CA ASP A 116 0.03 6.84 9.53
C ASP A 116 0.63 6.47 8.17
N GLU A 117 1.69 7.17 7.71
CA GLU A 117 2.41 6.76 6.51
C GLU A 117 3.19 5.48 6.77
N GLY A 118 2.77 4.40 6.11
CA GLY A 118 3.28 3.08 6.35
C GLY A 118 3.75 2.35 5.10
N ALA A 119 4.42 1.24 5.36
CA ALA A 119 4.75 0.23 4.35
C ALA A 119 4.31 -1.14 4.86
N LEU A 120 3.82 -1.99 3.96
CA LEU A 120 3.50 -3.38 4.26
C LEU A 120 4.57 -4.28 3.65
N HIS A 121 5.36 -4.93 4.49
CA HIS A 121 6.34 -5.92 4.06
C HIS A 121 5.68 -7.29 4.00
N ILE A 122 5.83 -7.98 2.87
CA ILE A 122 5.23 -9.29 2.61
C ILE A 122 6.36 -10.31 2.43
N ALA A 123 6.57 -11.14 3.44
CA ALA A 123 7.64 -12.15 3.49
C ALA A 123 7.28 -13.41 2.67
N LEU A 124 6.97 -13.24 1.39
CA LEU A 124 6.62 -14.33 0.46
C LEU A 124 7.62 -14.39 -0.69
N GLY A 125 8.17 -15.56 -0.97
CA GLY A 125 9.17 -15.74 -2.02
C GLY A 125 10.39 -14.83 -1.79
N PRO A 126 10.77 -13.99 -2.78
CA PRO A 126 11.88 -13.03 -2.63
C PRO A 126 11.51 -11.76 -1.83
N GLY A 127 10.30 -11.70 -1.27
CA GLY A 127 9.75 -10.57 -0.55
C GLY A 127 9.17 -9.47 -1.43
N LEU A 128 8.13 -8.82 -0.91
CA LEU A 128 7.50 -7.66 -1.53
C LEU A 128 7.36 -6.54 -0.48
N LEU A 129 7.43 -5.30 -0.93
CA LEU A 129 7.19 -4.12 -0.11
C LEU A 129 6.14 -3.24 -0.79
N VAL A 130 5.05 -2.97 -0.08
CA VAL A 130 4.03 -2.00 -0.52
C VAL A 130 4.31 -0.68 0.17
N ILE A 131 4.39 0.41 -0.58
CA ILE A 131 4.53 1.76 -0.06
C ILE A 131 3.29 2.60 -0.38
N ALA A 132 2.94 3.48 0.55
CA ALA A 132 1.74 4.30 0.49
C ALA A 132 1.93 5.57 -0.38
N ASP A 133 1.64 6.76 0.18
CA ASP A 133 1.56 8.01 -0.59
C ASP A 133 2.88 8.76 -0.76
N GLY A 134 3.88 8.51 0.08
CA GLY A 134 5.14 9.27 0.03
C GLY A 134 5.91 9.13 -1.28
N ALA A 135 5.69 8.06 -2.05
CA ALA A 135 6.32 7.87 -3.36
C ALA A 135 5.40 7.15 -4.35
N MET A 136 5.62 7.42 -5.63
CA MET A 136 4.88 6.85 -6.76
C MET A 136 5.83 6.43 -7.88
N HIS A 137 5.41 5.50 -8.73
CA HIS A 137 6.21 5.01 -9.85
C HIS A 137 5.46 5.20 -11.17
N TYR A 138 5.88 6.20 -11.95
CA TYR A 138 5.38 6.48 -13.28
C TYR A 138 6.56 6.59 -14.27
N GLY A 139 6.44 5.94 -15.42
CA GLY A 139 7.55 5.81 -16.36
C GLY A 139 8.62 4.87 -15.81
N ASP A 140 9.87 5.31 -15.82
CA ASP A 140 11.03 4.49 -15.43
C ASP A 140 11.55 4.83 -14.02
N ASP A 141 11.02 5.89 -13.38
CA ASP A 141 11.58 6.43 -12.15
C ASP A 141 10.55 6.46 -11.00
N ILE A 142 11.07 6.38 -9.77
CA ILE A 142 10.30 6.65 -8.55
C ILE A 142 10.34 8.16 -8.30
N HIS A 143 9.17 8.72 -8.01
CA HIS A 143 8.98 10.15 -7.74
C HIS A 143 8.27 10.34 -6.40
N PHE A 144 8.45 11.47 -5.76
CA PHE A 144 7.53 11.90 -4.71
C PHE A 144 6.15 12.23 -5.32
N VAL A 145 5.10 12.12 -4.53
CA VAL A 145 3.81 12.73 -4.89
C VAL A 145 3.98 14.24 -5.06
N PRO A 146 3.07 14.93 -5.78
CA PRO A 146 3.12 16.38 -5.94
C PRO A 146 3.25 17.11 -4.59
N ASP A 147 3.97 18.23 -4.59
CA ASP A 147 4.31 18.99 -3.38
C ASP A 147 3.09 19.40 -2.56
N GLU A 148 1.96 19.64 -3.20
CA GLU A 148 0.67 19.92 -2.56
C GLU A 148 0.14 18.79 -1.66
N HIS A 149 0.66 17.58 -1.82
CA HIS A 149 0.35 16.39 -1.02
C HIS A 149 1.46 16.03 -0.02
N LEU A 150 2.53 16.84 0.06
CA LEU A 150 3.65 16.62 0.98
C LEU A 150 3.57 17.45 2.27
N GLY A 151 2.38 18.01 2.57
CA GLY A 151 2.15 18.85 3.74
C GLY A 151 2.64 20.30 3.56
N ASP A 152 2.75 21.03 4.67
CA ASP A 152 3.02 22.47 4.64
C ASP A 152 4.46 22.84 4.25
N ASP A 153 5.40 21.89 4.35
CA ASP A 153 6.83 22.09 4.05
C ASP A 153 7.40 20.91 3.26
N PRO A 154 7.13 20.82 1.93
CA PRO A 154 7.62 19.74 1.08
C PRO A 154 9.14 19.56 1.08
N GLU A 155 9.89 20.67 1.17
CA GLU A 155 11.35 20.63 1.16
C GLU A 155 11.93 19.98 2.44
N ARG A 156 11.21 20.07 3.54
CA ARG A 156 11.53 19.35 4.77
C ARG A 156 11.03 17.89 4.73
N THR A 157 9.86 17.68 4.13
CA THR A 157 9.20 16.37 4.07
C THR A 157 9.97 15.36 3.22
N LYS A 158 10.45 15.75 2.03
CA LYS A 158 11.17 14.87 1.09
C LYS A 158 12.40 14.18 1.70
N PRO A 159 13.34 14.90 2.37
CA PRO A 159 14.48 14.24 3.03
C PRO A 159 14.05 13.27 4.14
N LEU A 160 12.99 13.57 4.86
CA LEU A 160 12.49 12.71 5.92
C LEU A 160 11.88 11.42 5.35
N LEU A 161 11.10 11.51 4.28
CA LEU A 161 10.60 10.34 3.55
C LEU A 161 11.74 9.47 3.01
N ARG A 162 12.77 10.08 2.41
CA ARG A 162 13.97 9.34 1.95
C ARG A 162 14.63 8.59 3.09
N HIS A 163 14.77 9.23 4.26
CA HIS A 163 15.32 8.59 5.45
C HIS A 163 14.45 7.40 5.91
N GLY A 164 13.12 7.58 5.92
CA GLY A 164 12.17 6.50 6.23
C GLY A 164 12.32 5.32 5.28
N TYR A 165 12.34 5.58 3.97
CA TYR A 165 12.56 4.54 2.95
C TYR A 165 13.94 3.88 3.08
N GLY A 166 14.97 4.64 3.44
CA GLY A 166 16.31 4.10 3.72
C GLY A 166 16.31 3.02 4.82
N ARG A 167 15.47 3.18 5.86
CA ARG A 167 15.33 2.16 6.92
C ARG A 167 14.67 0.88 6.41
N LEU A 168 13.71 1.00 5.47
CA LEU A 168 13.04 -0.17 4.89
C LEU A 168 13.98 -1.04 4.04
N LEU A 169 15.16 -0.53 3.63
CA LEU A 169 16.17 -1.31 2.92
C LEU A 169 16.80 -2.42 3.77
N GLU A 170 16.58 -2.43 5.09
CA GLU A 170 16.98 -3.55 5.96
C GLU A 170 16.07 -4.78 5.77
N LEU A 171 14.86 -4.59 5.22
CA LEU A 171 13.94 -5.69 4.94
C LEU A 171 14.36 -6.46 3.68
N ASP A 172 13.99 -7.75 3.65
CA ASP A 172 14.23 -8.59 2.47
C ASP A 172 13.05 -8.48 1.51
N PHE A 173 13.25 -7.81 0.37
CA PHE A 173 12.27 -7.72 -0.72
C PHE A 173 12.99 -7.50 -2.07
N ASP A 174 12.36 -7.96 -3.14
CA ASP A 174 12.82 -7.75 -4.51
C ASP A 174 11.75 -7.06 -5.38
N THR A 175 10.48 -7.12 -4.95
CA THR A 175 9.36 -6.48 -5.63
C THR A 175 8.88 -5.28 -4.82
N LEU A 176 8.74 -4.14 -5.49
CA LEU A 176 8.20 -2.91 -4.88
C LEU A 176 6.84 -2.59 -5.48
N LEU A 177 5.85 -2.43 -4.62
CA LEU A 177 4.46 -2.15 -4.96
C LEU A 177 4.09 -0.74 -4.50
N PHE A 178 3.34 -0.01 -5.34
CA PHE A 178 2.98 1.38 -5.08
C PHE A 178 1.46 1.54 -5.04
N ALA A 179 0.96 2.37 -4.14
CA ALA A 179 -0.44 2.80 -4.17
C ALA A 179 -0.74 3.66 -5.41
N HIS A 180 0.29 4.32 -5.96
CA HIS A 180 0.22 5.18 -7.13
C HIS A 180 1.26 4.79 -8.18
N GLY A 181 0.78 4.36 -9.37
CA GLY A 181 1.64 3.97 -10.48
C GLY A 181 1.76 2.45 -10.65
N SER A 182 2.83 1.99 -11.28
CA SER A 182 3.05 0.59 -11.62
C SER A 182 3.99 -0.10 -10.62
N PRO A 183 3.83 -1.40 -10.36
CA PRO A 183 4.79 -2.15 -9.56
C PRO A 183 6.15 -2.28 -10.26
N ILE A 184 7.22 -2.47 -9.48
CA ILE A 184 8.54 -2.88 -9.96
C ILE A 184 8.73 -4.34 -9.55
N ALA A 185 8.55 -5.25 -10.50
CA ALA A 185 8.71 -6.69 -10.29
C ALA A 185 10.16 -7.10 -10.56
N GLY A 186 10.92 -7.33 -9.50
CA GLY A 186 12.37 -7.57 -9.57
C GLY A 186 13.20 -6.27 -9.61
N GLY A 187 14.23 -6.20 -8.76
CA GLY A 187 15.07 -5.00 -8.62
C GLY A 187 14.40 -3.85 -7.86
N GLY A 188 13.26 -4.09 -7.18
CA GLY A 188 12.54 -3.06 -6.44
C GLY A 188 13.35 -2.50 -5.27
N LYS A 189 14.17 -3.32 -4.63
CA LYS A 189 15.05 -2.88 -3.53
C LYS A 189 16.13 -1.92 -4.03
N GLU A 190 16.75 -2.22 -5.15
CA GLU A 190 17.75 -1.36 -5.80
C GLU A 190 17.14 -0.03 -6.26
N ALA A 191 15.92 -0.08 -6.81
CA ALA A 191 15.20 1.12 -7.22
C ALA A 191 14.86 2.02 -6.02
N LEU A 192 14.35 1.43 -4.92
CA LEU A 192 14.08 2.18 -3.69
C LEU A 192 15.35 2.75 -3.07
N LYS A 193 16.46 1.99 -3.10
CA LYS A 193 17.76 2.46 -2.64
C LYS A 193 18.23 3.66 -3.45
N ALA A 194 18.18 3.58 -4.78
CA ALA A 194 18.55 4.70 -5.64
C ALA A 194 17.71 5.95 -5.33
N PHE A 195 16.38 5.79 -5.13
CA PHE A 195 15.48 6.89 -4.77
C PHE A 195 15.79 7.47 -3.37
N ALA A 196 16.09 6.63 -2.40
CA ALA A 196 16.35 7.07 -1.02
C ALA A 196 17.71 7.77 -0.87
N GLU A 197 18.72 7.42 -1.67
CA GLU A 197 20.10 7.93 -1.59
C GLU A 197 20.35 9.20 -2.41
N VAL A 198 19.39 9.67 -3.22
CA VAL A 198 19.50 10.96 -3.93
C VAL A 198 19.43 12.09 -2.91
N GLY A 199 20.57 12.69 -2.58
CA GLY A 199 20.72 13.79 -1.63
C GLY A 199 21.44 14.97 -2.25
#